data_84282c30181e946edf2c6cb4f2fca1d9
#
_entry.id   84282c30181e946edf2c6cb4f2fca1d9
#
_cell.length_a   1.000
_cell.length_b   1.000
_cell.length_c   1.000
_cell.angle_alpha   90.00
_cell.angle_beta   90.00
_cell.angle_gamma   90.00
#
_symmetry.space_group_name_H-M   'P 1'
#
loop_
_entity.id
_entity.type
_entity.pdbx_description
1 polymer ?
#
loop_
_entity_poly.entity_id
_entity_poly.type
_entity_poly.pdbx_seq_one_letter_code
_entity_poly.pdbx_strand_id
1 'polypeptide(L)'
;MKKIIYPVILLTLLSLASCKSKKNMVSTLPSPVLNTDSVHADTAATVPADVFAPNHAGLKELDVSKEKKSEPAKKQTIAGTESADRVLREAKITSSTESVSSAYAGVDRVVKYDFTHRDVPEAFEGFRIAFISDLHYKSLLKEKGLNNLVDLLIAQKPDVLLMGGDYQEGCEYVEPLFAALARVKTPMGTFGVMGNNDYERCHDEIIRTMKHYGMRPLEHEVDTLRKDGQQIILAGVRNPFDLKQNGVSPTLALSPNDFVILLVHTPDYVEDVSVANTDIALAGHTHGGQVRVFGYAPIQNSHYGTRFLTGLAYNSTKMPLIVTNGIGTSQMPVRIGAPAEIIMITLHRLKE
;
A
#
# COMPACT_ATOMS: atom_id res chain seq x y z
N MET A 1 -18.92 -34.17 -47.38
CA MET A 1 -17.77 -34.48 -46.54
C MET A 1 -16.83 -33.27 -46.55
N LYS A 2 -16.95 -32.37 -45.56
CA LYS A 2 -16.05 -31.22 -45.43
C LYS A 2 -15.10 -31.52 -44.28
N LYS A 3 -13.80 -31.58 -44.58
CA LYS A 3 -12.73 -31.81 -43.61
C LYS A 3 -12.49 -30.50 -42.85
N ILE A 4 -12.69 -30.53 -41.54
CA ILE A 4 -12.32 -29.45 -40.62
C ILE A 4 -10.87 -29.67 -40.22
N ILE A 5 -10.00 -28.72 -40.57
CA ILE A 5 -8.58 -28.69 -40.20
C ILE A 5 -8.49 -27.86 -38.93
N TYR A 6 -8.10 -28.46 -37.79
CA TYR A 6 -7.74 -27.76 -36.56
C TYR A 6 -6.26 -27.33 -36.61
N PRO A 7 -5.92 -26.09 -36.31
CA PRO A 7 -4.52 -25.73 -36.12
C PRO A 7 -4.07 -26.19 -34.75
N VAL A 8 -3.09 -27.06 -34.71
CA VAL A 8 -2.37 -27.47 -33.50
C VAL A 8 -1.46 -26.31 -33.09
N ILE A 9 -1.77 -25.65 -31.99
CA ILE A 9 -0.87 -24.66 -31.33
C ILE A 9 0.18 -25.44 -30.57
N LEU A 10 1.40 -25.43 -31.08
CA LEU A 10 2.58 -26.05 -30.47
C LEU A 10 3.04 -25.22 -29.29
N LEU A 11 2.76 -25.67 -28.06
CA LEU A 11 3.28 -25.11 -26.84
C LEU A 11 4.70 -25.66 -26.61
N THR A 12 5.72 -24.88 -26.91
CA THR A 12 7.10 -25.23 -26.55
C THR A 12 7.34 -24.93 -25.08
N LEU A 13 7.45 -25.99 -24.29
CA LEU A 13 7.94 -25.97 -22.91
C LEU A 13 9.45 -25.62 -22.90
N LEU A 14 9.82 -24.47 -22.40
CA LEU A 14 11.21 -24.14 -22.07
C LEU A 14 11.60 -24.87 -20.77
N SER A 15 12.47 -25.84 -20.91
CA SER A 15 13.10 -26.59 -19.83
C SER A 15 14.03 -25.68 -19.03
N LEU A 16 13.82 -25.63 -17.72
CA LEU A 16 14.71 -25.03 -16.73
C LEU A 16 16.02 -25.81 -16.68
N ALA A 17 17.11 -25.22 -17.16
CA ALA A 17 18.45 -25.72 -16.93
C ALA A 17 18.97 -25.18 -15.60
N SER A 18 19.13 -26.09 -14.64
CA SER A 18 19.81 -25.90 -13.37
C SER A 18 21.30 -25.56 -13.60
N CYS A 19 21.75 -24.40 -13.18
CA CYS A 19 23.16 -24.05 -13.18
C CYS A 19 23.76 -24.28 -11.79
N LYS A 20 24.59 -25.31 -11.69
CA LYS A 20 25.39 -25.63 -10.51
C LYS A 20 26.49 -24.60 -10.30
N SER A 21 26.60 -24.15 -9.07
CA SER A 21 27.72 -23.41 -8.48
C SER A 21 29.10 -23.99 -8.83
N LYS A 22 30.02 -23.15 -9.29
CA LYS A 22 31.46 -23.37 -9.19
C LYS A 22 32.08 -22.32 -8.27
N LYS A 23 32.69 -22.81 -7.20
CA LYS A 23 33.59 -22.10 -6.28
C LYS A 23 34.93 -21.81 -6.94
N ASN A 24 35.55 -20.73 -6.43
CA ASN A 24 36.98 -20.36 -6.41
C ASN A 24 37.58 -19.69 -7.64
N MET A 25 37.94 -18.40 -7.46
CA MET A 25 39.39 -18.06 -7.49
C MET A 25 39.59 -16.67 -6.84
N VAL A 26 40.47 -16.66 -5.84
CA VAL A 26 41.03 -15.49 -5.18
C VAL A 26 42.05 -14.85 -6.13
N SER A 27 41.93 -13.54 -6.41
CA SER A 27 43.03 -12.76 -6.96
C SER A 27 43.24 -11.54 -6.07
N THR A 28 44.36 -11.52 -5.43
CA THR A 28 44.95 -10.41 -4.66
C THR A 28 45.39 -9.29 -5.59
N LEU A 29 45.02 -8.06 -5.30
CA LEU A 29 45.66 -6.85 -5.78
C LEU A 29 45.88 -5.87 -4.62
N PRO A 30 46.96 -5.05 -4.65
CA PRO A 30 47.56 -4.47 -3.46
C PRO A 30 46.96 -3.13 -3.07
N SER A 31 47.07 -2.85 -1.74
CA SER A 31 46.69 -1.58 -1.11
C SER A 31 47.60 -0.41 -1.53
N PRO A 32 47.13 0.78 -1.67
CA PRO A 32 47.96 1.98 -1.72
C PRO A 32 48.24 2.51 -0.31
N VAL A 33 49.45 2.96 -0.18
CA VAL A 33 50.20 3.46 0.98
C VAL A 33 49.55 4.75 1.53
N LEU A 34 49.42 4.82 2.85
CA LEU A 34 49.17 6.04 3.62
C LEU A 34 50.37 6.98 3.53
N ASN A 35 50.07 8.26 3.25
CA ASN A 35 50.99 9.34 3.58
C ASN A 35 50.38 10.17 4.72
N THR A 36 51.08 10.20 5.83
CA THR A 36 50.86 11.02 7.01
C THR A 36 51.50 12.35 6.78
N ASP A 37 50.80 13.46 6.97
CA ASP A 37 51.36 14.66 7.56
C ASP A 37 50.29 15.46 8.33
N SER A 38 50.70 15.68 9.54
CA SER A 38 50.23 16.44 10.67
C SER A 38 49.59 17.82 10.40
N VAL A 39 48.64 18.28 11.27
CA VAL A 39 48.90 19.30 12.31
C VAL A 39 47.59 19.79 12.96
N HIS A 40 47.64 19.81 14.30
CA HIS A 40 46.94 20.58 15.33
C HIS A 40 45.52 20.29 15.80
N ALA A 41 45.54 19.98 17.07
CA ALA A 41 44.49 19.87 18.07
C ALA A 41 43.69 21.15 18.31
N ASP A 42 42.44 21.01 18.73
CA ASP A 42 41.98 21.58 19.99
C ASP A 42 40.65 20.96 20.46
N THR A 43 40.75 20.59 21.73
CA THR A 43 39.75 20.45 22.81
C THR A 43 38.52 19.55 22.60
N ALA A 44 38.68 18.37 23.20
CA ALA A 44 37.64 17.44 23.58
C ALA A 44 36.82 17.94 24.79
N ALA A 45 35.52 17.77 24.71
CA ALA A 45 34.67 17.66 25.90
C ALA A 45 34.13 16.21 25.96
N THR A 46 34.68 15.46 26.92
CA THR A 46 34.30 14.10 27.27
C THR A 46 32.94 14.09 27.98
N VAL A 47 32.01 13.26 27.47
CA VAL A 47 30.82 12.81 28.20
C VAL A 47 31.01 11.33 28.54
N PRO A 48 30.78 10.89 29.79
CA PRO A 48 31.11 9.52 30.21
C PRO A 48 30.12 8.51 29.65
N ALA A 49 30.69 7.40 29.17
CA ALA A 49 29.96 6.17 28.90
C ALA A 49 29.79 5.43 30.25
N ASP A 50 28.54 5.32 30.70
CA ASP A 50 28.06 4.29 31.61
C ASP A 50 26.56 4.52 31.83
N VAL A 51 25.73 3.74 31.19
CA VAL A 51 24.42 3.24 31.64
C VAL A 51 23.85 2.38 30.48
N PHE A 52 24.17 1.09 30.45
CA PHE A 52 23.31 0.02 29.95
C PHE A 52 24.02 -1.32 30.12
N ALA A 53 23.90 -1.86 31.34
CA ALA A 53 24.15 -3.27 31.58
C ALA A 53 22.81 -4.02 31.58
N PRO A 54 22.67 -5.17 30.90
CA PRO A 54 21.45 -5.97 31.00
C PRO A 54 21.48 -6.81 32.28
N ASN A 55 20.44 -6.68 33.08
CA ASN A 55 20.17 -7.54 34.23
C ASN A 55 19.68 -8.91 33.78
N HIS A 56 20.54 -9.91 33.87
CA HIS A 56 20.15 -11.32 33.89
C HIS A 56 19.89 -11.75 35.33
N ALA A 57 18.63 -11.96 35.67
CA ALA A 57 18.25 -12.67 36.90
C ALA A 57 16.99 -13.52 36.65
N GLY A 58 17.19 -14.83 36.63
CA GLY A 58 16.24 -15.80 37.16
C GLY A 58 15.10 -16.26 36.29
N LEU A 59 15.35 -17.13 35.29
CA LEU A 59 14.33 -18.04 34.77
C LEU A 59 14.38 -19.33 35.56
N LYS A 60 13.37 -19.57 36.41
CA LYS A 60 13.07 -20.88 36.97
C LYS A 60 12.26 -21.67 35.95
N GLU A 61 12.75 -22.87 35.62
CA GLU A 61 12.00 -23.89 34.89
C GLU A 61 10.66 -24.18 35.58
N LEU A 62 9.58 -24.12 34.82
CA LEU A 62 8.25 -24.60 35.21
C LEU A 62 7.97 -25.90 34.48
N ASP A 63 7.87 -26.95 35.28
CA ASP A 63 7.52 -28.32 34.95
C ASP A 63 6.10 -28.41 34.31
N VAL A 64 6.05 -28.89 33.06
CA VAL A 64 4.83 -29.10 32.30
C VAL A 64 4.42 -30.55 32.42
N SER A 65 3.77 -30.92 33.54
CA SER A 65 3.03 -32.16 33.62
C SER A 65 1.85 -32.03 34.59
N LYS A 66 0.70 -31.59 34.09
CA LYS A 66 -0.64 -31.95 34.58
C LYS A 66 -1.71 -31.34 33.67
N GLU A 67 -2.19 -32.14 32.75
CA GLU A 67 -3.46 -31.88 32.04
C GLU A 67 -4.61 -31.86 33.07
N LYS A 68 -5.31 -30.72 33.14
CA LYS A 68 -6.67 -30.64 33.65
C LYS A 68 -7.58 -30.23 32.51
N LYS A 69 -8.46 -31.15 32.12
CA LYS A 69 -9.61 -30.87 31.26
C LYS A 69 -10.37 -29.67 31.83
N SER A 70 -10.45 -28.59 31.14
CA SER A 70 -11.34 -27.47 31.42
C SER A 70 -12.59 -27.58 30.56
N GLU A 71 -13.73 -27.47 31.21
CA GLU A 71 -15.08 -27.39 30.64
C GLU A 71 -15.20 -26.26 29.61
N PRO A 72 -16.15 -26.36 28.65
CA PRO A 72 -16.33 -25.34 27.63
C PRO A 72 -16.82 -24.03 28.26
N ALA A 73 -16.08 -22.97 28.07
CA ALA A 73 -16.45 -21.62 28.50
C ALA A 73 -17.78 -21.22 27.88
N LYS A 74 -18.72 -20.81 28.72
CA LYS A 74 -19.99 -20.20 28.33
C LYS A 74 -19.74 -19.00 27.43
N LYS A 75 -20.32 -19.01 26.23
CA LYS A 75 -20.43 -17.84 25.36
C LYS A 75 -21.04 -16.69 26.16
N GLN A 76 -20.22 -15.72 26.54
CA GLN A 76 -20.70 -14.41 26.92
C GLN A 76 -21.14 -13.69 25.62
N THR A 77 -22.44 -13.55 25.48
CA THR A 77 -23.05 -12.66 24.49
C THR A 77 -22.74 -11.24 24.92
N ILE A 78 -21.69 -10.66 24.34
CA ILE A 78 -21.43 -9.23 24.48
C ILE A 78 -22.47 -8.54 23.60
N ALA A 79 -23.27 -7.68 24.21
CA ALA A 79 -24.24 -6.82 23.53
C ALA A 79 -23.50 -5.92 22.53
N GLY A 80 -23.54 -6.29 21.25
CA GLY A 80 -22.95 -5.60 20.13
C GLY A 80 -23.94 -5.39 19.00
N THR A 81 -25.17 -4.97 19.32
CA THR A 81 -26.21 -4.73 18.31
C THR A 81 -26.08 -3.40 17.58
N GLU A 82 -25.33 -2.43 18.12
CA GLU A 82 -25.15 -1.11 17.45
C GLU A 82 -24.05 -1.09 16.37
N SER A 83 -23.04 -1.96 16.44
CA SER A 83 -21.98 -1.97 15.43
C SER A 83 -22.38 -2.67 14.13
N ALA A 84 -23.31 -3.61 14.18
CA ALA A 84 -23.81 -4.33 13.00
C ALA A 84 -24.71 -3.45 12.11
N ASP A 85 -25.50 -2.55 12.71
CA ASP A 85 -26.38 -1.65 11.97
C ASP A 85 -25.62 -0.55 11.20
N ARG A 86 -24.40 -0.23 11.62
CA ARG A 86 -23.60 0.78 10.91
C ARG A 86 -23.00 0.29 9.59
N VAL A 87 -22.58 -0.95 9.54
CA VAL A 87 -21.96 -1.59 8.37
C VAL A 87 -22.97 -1.77 7.22
N LEU A 88 -24.24 -1.86 7.53
CA LEU A 88 -25.35 -1.93 6.54
C LEU A 88 -25.82 -0.56 6.02
N ARG A 89 -25.12 0.51 6.34
CA ARG A 89 -25.38 1.84 5.76
C ARG A 89 -24.86 1.86 4.35
N GLU A 90 -25.71 1.52 3.42
CA GLU A 90 -25.42 1.27 2.02
C GLU A 90 -24.70 2.46 1.37
N ALA A 91 -23.38 2.32 1.22
CA ALA A 91 -22.65 3.15 0.28
C ALA A 91 -23.14 2.82 -1.14
N LYS A 92 -23.59 3.83 -1.87
CA LYS A 92 -23.86 3.68 -3.30
C LYS A 92 -22.60 4.01 -4.06
N ILE A 93 -22.05 3.00 -4.73
CA ILE A 93 -20.78 3.13 -5.46
C ILE A 93 -21.04 2.82 -6.93
N THR A 94 -20.72 3.78 -7.80
CA THR A 94 -20.70 3.57 -9.25
C THR A 94 -19.29 3.76 -9.78
N SER A 95 -18.97 3.14 -10.89
CA SER A 95 -17.63 3.28 -11.48
C SER A 95 -17.71 3.42 -13.00
N SER A 96 -16.74 4.16 -13.53
CA SER A 96 -16.47 4.29 -14.95
C SER A 96 -14.98 4.21 -15.22
N THR A 97 -14.60 3.86 -16.44
CA THR A 97 -13.19 3.75 -16.84
C THR A 97 -12.95 4.60 -18.08
N GLU A 98 -11.93 5.43 -18.01
CA GLU A 98 -11.44 6.24 -19.11
C GLU A 98 -10.07 5.71 -19.55
N SER A 99 -9.96 5.30 -20.82
CA SER A 99 -8.68 4.90 -21.40
C SER A 99 -7.80 6.12 -21.61
N VAL A 100 -6.55 6.00 -21.21
CA VAL A 100 -5.56 7.07 -21.36
C VAL A 100 -4.95 6.97 -22.77
N SER A 101 -4.75 8.11 -23.42
CA SER A 101 -4.07 8.20 -24.73
C SER A 101 -2.67 7.58 -24.65
N SER A 102 -2.25 6.89 -25.71
CA SER A 102 -0.88 6.36 -25.84
C SER A 102 0.23 7.40 -25.69
N ALA A 103 -0.09 8.70 -25.75
CA ALA A 103 0.82 9.77 -25.42
C ALA A 103 1.32 9.73 -23.96
N TYR A 104 0.52 9.15 -23.06
CA TYR A 104 0.82 9.02 -21.63
C TYR A 104 1.31 7.59 -21.30
N ALA A 105 2.31 7.10 -22.03
CA ALA A 105 2.90 5.79 -21.76
C ALA A 105 3.29 5.63 -20.27
N GLY A 106 2.89 4.50 -19.67
CA GLY A 106 3.12 4.20 -18.24
C GLY A 106 1.84 4.24 -17.39
N VAL A 107 0.74 4.82 -17.91
CA VAL A 107 -0.61 4.72 -17.34
C VAL A 107 -1.58 4.37 -18.45
N ASP A 108 -2.36 3.31 -18.27
CA ASP A 108 -3.27 2.81 -19.32
C ASP A 108 -4.69 3.36 -19.18
N ARG A 109 -5.11 3.65 -17.93
CA ARG A 109 -6.48 4.11 -17.65
C ARG A 109 -6.60 4.92 -16.37
N VAL A 110 -7.69 5.68 -16.29
CA VAL A 110 -8.20 6.28 -15.05
C VAL A 110 -9.52 5.60 -14.72
N VAL A 111 -9.61 4.98 -13.54
CA VAL A 111 -10.86 4.40 -13.03
C VAL A 111 -11.48 5.41 -12.07
N LYS A 112 -12.71 5.82 -12.35
CA LYS A 112 -13.44 6.80 -11.57
C LYS A 112 -14.55 6.11 -10.77
N TYR A 113 -14.61 6.43 -9.48
CA TYR A 113 -15.66 5.97 -8.57
C TYR A 113 -16.44 7.18 -8.04
N ASP A 114 -17.76 7.13 -8.15
CA ASP A 114 -18.64 8.03 -7.42
C ASP A 114 -19.10 7.29 -6.15
N PHE A 115 -18.65 7.78 -5.00
CA PHE A 115 -18.89 7.17 -3.70
C PHE A 115 -19.89 8.02 -2.92
N THR A 116 -21.12 7.56 -2.80
CA THR A 116 -22.19 8.25 -2.08
C THR A 116 -22.42 7.59 -0.72
N HIS A 117 -22.29 8.36 0.36
CA HIS A 117 -22.51 7.89 1.71
C HIS A 117 -23.12 8.98 2.59
N ARG A 118 -23.93 8.61 3.56
CA ARG A 118 -24.61 9.58 4.45
C ARG A 118 -23.64 10.29 5.40
N ASP A 119 -22.56 9.63 5.81
CA ASP A 119 -21.57 10.17 6.73
C ASP A 119 -20.54 11.08 6.03
N VAL A 120 -20.60 11.20 4.68
CA VAL A 120 -19.83 12.23 3.96
C VAL A 120 -20.35 13.61 4.40
N PRO A 121 -19.48 14.47 5.00
CA PRO A 121 -19.90 15.79 5.43
C PRO A 121 -20.26 16.69 4.22
N GLU A 122 -21.17 17.62 4.40
CA GLU A 122 -21.64 18.49 3.32
C GLU A 122 -20.51 19.28 2.65
N ALA A 123 -19.54 19.77 3.43
CA ALA A 123 -18.37 20.46 2.91
C ALA A 123 -17.52 19.62 1.95
N PHE A 124 -17.64 18.29 2.00
CA PHE A 124 -16.93 17.35 1.14
C PHE A 124 -17.79 16.83 -0.03
N GLU A 125 -18.96 17.43 -0.31
CA GLU A 125 -19.69 17.14 -1.54
C GLU A 125 -18.83 17.46 -2.76
N GLY A 126 -18.67 16.48 -3.67
CA GLY A 126 -17.84 16.61 -4.86
C GLY A 126 -16.33 16.55 -4.60
N PHE A 127 -15.88 16.20 -3.37
CA PHE A 127 -14.47 16.11 -3.01
C PHE A 127 -13.77 14.99 -3.78
N ARG A 128 -12.64 15.31 -4.39
CA ARG A 128 -11.92 14.45 -5.34
C ARG A 128 -10.64 13.89 -4.75
N ILE A 129 -10.56 12.58 -4.67
CA ILE A 129 -9.42 11.84 -4.18
C ILE A 129 -8.72 11.17 -5.36
N ALA A 130 -7.42 11.42 -5.55
CA ALA A 130 -6.59 10.57 -6.40
C ALA A 130 -5.90 9.51 -5.52
N PHE A 131 -5.93 8.27 -5.97
CA PHE A 131 -5.20 7.17 -5.32
C PHE A 131 -4.32 6.45 -6.33
N ILE A 132 -3.04 6.30 -5.98
CA ILE A 132 -2.01 5.57 -6.72
C ILE A 132 -1.26 4.63 -5.79
N SER A 133 -0.78 3.52 -6.30
CA SER A 133 0.00 2.54 -5.52
C SER A 133 0.92 1.75 -6.44
N ASP A 134 1.86 1.01 -5.85
CA ASP A 134 2.71 0.05 -6.56
C ASP A 134 3.41 0.70 -7.78
N LEU A 135 4.06 1.83 -7.53
CA LEU A 135 4.77 2.55 -8.57
C LEU A 135 5.99 1.78 -9.05
N HIS A 136 6.68 1.08 -8.13
CA HIS A 136 7.89 0.33 -8.43
C HIS A 136 8.78 1.08 -9.43
N TYR A 137 9.04 2.36 -9.12
CA TYR A 137 9.77 3.25 -10.02
C TYR A 137 11.13 2.66 -10.40
N LYS A 138 11.41 2.65 -11.70
CA LYS A 138 12.49 1.96 -12.41
C LYS A 138 12.24 0.48 -12.74
N SER A 139 11.09 -0.10 -12.39
CA SER A 139 10.61 -1.34 -13.00
C SER A 139 10.14 -1.10 -14.45
N LEU A 140 8.88 -1.33 -14.76
CA LEU A 140 8.27 -0.93 -16.04
C LEU A 140 8.08 0.60 -16.12
N LEU A 141 7.74 1.23 -15.00
CA LEU A 141 7.61 2.68 -14.89
C LEU A 141 8.98 3.35 -14.94
N LYS A 142 9.32 3.94 -16.08
CA LYS A 142 10.54 4.73 -16.30
C LYS A 142 10.24 6.22 -16.18
N GLU A 143 11.25 7.05 -16.29
CA GLU A 143 11.18 8.52 -16.11
C GLU A 143 10.09 9.18 -16.96
N LYS A 144 9.99 8.82 -18.24
CA LYS A 144 8.92 9.33 -19.12
C LYS A 144 7.54 8.95 -18.59
N GLY A 145 7.38 7.70 -18.15
CA GLY A 145 6.11 7.22 -17.55
C GLY A 145 5.77 7.93 -16.25
N LEU A 146 6.76 8.19 -15.39
CA LEU A 146 6.59 8.96 -14.17
C LEU A 146 6.15 10.41 -14.47
N ASN A 147 6.75 11.08 -15.43
CA ASN A 147 6.34 12.41 -15.84
C ASN A 147 4.90 12.43 -16.38
N ASN A 148 4.56 11.45 -17.22
CA ASN A 148 3.18 11.29 -17.72
C ASN A 148 2.17 11.05 -16.60
N LEU A 149 2.52 10.21 -15.61
CA LEU A 149 1.69 9.98 -14.42
C LEU A 149 1.43 11.29 -13.67
N VAL A 150 2.48 12.08 -13.43
CA VAL A 150 2.38 13.38 -12.76
C VAL A 150 1.49 14.34 -13.54
N ASP A 151 1.67 14.44 -14.84
CA ASP A 151 0.89 15.33 -15.69
C ASP A 151 -0.60 14.91 -15.73
N LEU A 152 -0.88 13.60 -15.76
CA LEU A 152 -2.23 13.07 -15.65
C LEU A 152 -2.87 13.38 -14.29
N LEU A 153 -2.14 13.19 -13.20
CA LEU A 153 -2.62 13.52 -11.85
C LEU A 153 -2.96 15.01 -11.73
N ILE A 154 -2.12 15.89 -12.26
CA ILE A 154 -2.38 17.34 -12.31
C ILE A 154 -3.64 17.63 -13.13
N ALA A 155 -3.81 16.98 -14.28
CA ALA A 155 -4.98 17.15 -15.14
C ALA A 155 -6.28 16.68 -14.48
N GLN A 156 -6.20 15.67 -13.60
CA GLN A 156 -7.36 15.19 -12.83
C GLN A 156 -7.79 16.17 -11.73
N LYS A 157 -6.97 17.14 -11.33
CA LYS A 157 -7.27 18.16 -10.29
C LYS A 157 -7.84 17.55 -9.00
N PRO A 158 -7.12 16.64 -8.34
CA PRO A 158 -7.58 16.07 -7.08
C PRO A 158 -7.47 17.09 -5.94
N ASP A 159 -8.36 16.99 -4.95
CA ASP A 159 -8.27 17.74 -3.72
C ASP A 159 -7.23 17.16 -2.75
N VAL A 160 -7.00 15.86 -2.82
CA VAL A 160 -6.00 15.12 -2.06
C VAL A 160 -5.38 14.02 -2.91
N LEU A 161 -4.08 13.76 -2.74
CA LEU A 161 -3.38 12.62 -3.32
C LEU A 161 -3.07 11.60 -2.22
N LEU A 162 -3.54 10.37 -2.40
CA LEU A 162 -3.28 9.24 -1.51
C LEU A 162 -2.39 8.23 -2.22
N MET A 163 -1.40 7.68 -1.49
CA MET A 163 -0.40 6.77 -2.05
C MET A 163 -0.34 5.47 -1.22
N GLY A 164 -0.46 4.33 -1.90
CA GLY A 164 -0.64 3.01 -1.28
C GLY A 164 0.63 2.22 -1.03
N GLY A 165 1.82 2.79 -1.23
CA GLY A 165 3.11 2.09 -1.00
C GLY A 165 3.69 1.41 -2.22
N ASP A 166 4.80 0.69 -2.01
CA ASP A 166 5.66 0.07 -3.03
C ASP A 166 6.12 1.07 -4.09
N TYR A 167 6.94 2.05 -3.63
CA TYR A 167 7.26 3.24 -4.40
C TYR A 167 8.34 3.01 -5.46
N GLN A 168 9.41 2.27 -5.16
CA GLN A 168 10.63 2.26 -5.97
C GLN A 168 11.36 0.91 -5.95
N GLU A 169 12.33 0.73 -6.89
CA GLU A 169 13.16 -0.47 -7.04
C GLU A 169 14.63 -0.27 -6.60
N GLY A 170 14.93 0.81 -5.86
CA GLY A 170 16.26 1.10 -5.33
C GLY A 170 16.31 2.45 -4.61
N CYS A 171 17.13 2.58 -3.55
CA CYS A 171 17.14 3.78 -2.72
C CYS A 171 17.56 5.03 -3.50
N GLU A 172 18.43 4.89 -4.47
CA GLU A 172 18.84 5.98 -5.38
C GLU A 172 17.68 6.60 -6.19
N TYR A 173 16.53 5.93 -6.21
CA TYR A 173 15.34 6.40 -6.94
C TYR A 173 14.29 7.06 -6.05
N VAL A 174 14.49 7.05 -4.74
CA VAL A 174 13.55 7.68 -3.78
C VAL A 174 13.44 9.17 -4.02
N GLU A 175 14.57 9.88 -4.02
CA GLU A 175 14.58 11.33 -4.20
C GLU A 175 13.99 11.78 -5.56
N PRO A 176 14.42 11.26 -6.72
CA PRO A 176 13.85 11.70 -8.01
C PRO A 176 12.37 11.33 -8.16
N LEU A 177 11.89 10.25 -7.54
CA LEU A 177 10.49 9.88 -7.55
C LEU A 177 9.64 10.91 -6.80
N PHE A 178 9.99 11.19 -5.54
CA PHE A 178 9.21 12.10 -4.70
C PHE A 178 9.33 13.55 -5.14
N ALA A 179 10.47 13.97 -5.72
CA ALA A 179 10.61 15.26 -6.39
C ALA A 179 9.62 15.42 -7.55
N ALA A 180 9.45 14.37 -8.36
CA ALA A 180 8.47 14.38 -9.45
C ALA A 180 7.03 14.43 -8.92
N LEU A 181 6.67 13.58 -7.94
CA LEU A 181 5.35 13.55 -7.32
C LEU A 181 5.00 14.86 -6.61
N ALA A 182 5.98 15.58 -6.07
CA ALA A 182 5.79 16.88 -5.42
C ALA A 182 5.29 17.99 -6.37
N ARG A 183 5.33 17.76 -7.69
CA ARG A 183 4.72 18.65 -8.69
C ARG A 183 3.19 18.60 -8.66
N VAL A 184 2.61 17.52 -8.16
CA VAL A 184 1.16 17.37 -7.98
C VAL A 184 0.76 18.15 -6.74
N LYS A 185 0.29 19.38 -6.95
CA LYS A 185 -0.19 20.24 -5.86
C LYS A 185 -1.67 20.01 -5.63
N THR A 186 -2.03 19.58 -4.42
CA THR A 186 -3.41 19.34 -4.01
C THR A 186 -3.78 20.24 -2.84
N PRO A 187 -4.99 20.76 -2.76
CA PRO A 187 -5.43 21.64 -1.66
C PRO A 187 -5.28 21.03 -0.27
N MET A 188 -5.52 19.72 -0.16
CA MET A 188 -5.47 18.99 1.13
C MET A 188 -4.19 18.20 1.34
N GLY A 189 -3.20 18.33 0.43
CA GLY A 189 -1.90 17.69 0.56
C GLY A 189 -1.83 16.28 0.00
N THR A 190 -0.70 15.61 0.29
CA THR A 190 -0.38 14.25 -0.16
C THR A 190 -0.06 13.38 1.05
N PHE A 191 -0.67 12.20 1.11
CA PHE A 191 -0.51 11.23 2.19
C PHE A 191 -0.16 9.88 1.60
N GLY A 192 0.58 9.05 2.36
CA GLY A 192 0.93 7.72 1.89
C GLY A 192 1.24 6.75 3.01
N VAL A 193 1.02 5.47 2.73
CA VAL A 193 1.47 4.35 3.56
C VAL A 193 2.64 3.65 2.87
N MET A 194 3.37 2.82 3.62
CA MET A 194 4.45 2.01 3.10
C MET A 194 3.95 0.65 2.63
N GLY A 195 4.54 0.14 1.54
CA GLY A 195 4.38 -1.22 1.10
C GLY A 195 5.51 -2.13 1.60
N ASN A 196 5.45 -3.41 1.26
CA ASN A 196 6.46 -4.37 1.70
C ASN A 196 7.87 -4.08 1.14
N ASN A 197 7.97 -3.65 -0.12
CA ASN A 197 9.26 -3.30 -0.71
C ASN A 197 9.89 -2.09 -0.02
N ASP A 198 9.07 -1.15 0.44
CA ASP A 198 9.53 0.05 1.13
C ASP A 198 10.14 -0.29 2.49
N TYR A 199 9.55 -1.26 3.23
CA TYR A 199 10.10 -1.75 4.50
C TYR A 199 11.36 -2.59 4.33
N GLU A 200 11.43 -3.39 3.29
CA GLU A 200 12.62 -4.18 2.98
C GLU A 200 13.80 -3.29 2.60
N ARG A 201 13.52 -2.13 2.00
CA ARG A 201 14.52 -1.21 1.46
C ARG A 201 14.10 0.24 1.67
N CYS A 202 15.03 1.07 2.11
CA CYS A 202 14.92 2.52 2.05
C CYS A 202 13.80 3.16 2.89
N HIS A 203 13.17 2.44 3.82
CA HIS A 203 12.06 2.93 4.64
C HIS A 203 12.32 4.32 5.22
N ASP A 204 13.40 4.50 5.97
CA ASP A 204 13.73 5.78 6.62
C ASP A 204 14.02 6.89 5.61
N GLU A 205 14.59 6.55 4.47
CA GLU A 205 14.86 7.50 3.39
C GLU A 205 13.55 7.96 2.75
N ILE A 206 12.63 7.04 2.48
CA ILE A 206 11.29 7.36 1.96
C ILE A 206 10.57 8.31 2.93
N ILE A 207 10.52 7.98 4.22
CA ILE A 207 9.88 8.82 5.26
C ILE A 207 10.48 10.23 5.28
N ARG A 208 11.82 10.34 5.28
CA ARG A 208 12.50 11.65 5.27
C ARG A 208 12.20 12.45 4.02
N THR A 209 12.24 11.78 2.84
CA THR A 209 12.03 12.43 1.55
C THR A 209 10.57 12.87 1.38
N MET A 210 9.59 12.05 1.78
CA MET A 210 8.19 12.45 1.81
C MET A 210 8.00 13.72 2.64
N LYS A 211 8.52 13.75 3.87
CA LYS A 211 8.44 14.91 4.76
C LYS A 211 9.15 16.13 4.17
N HIS A 212 10.30 15.94 3.54
CA HIS A 212 11.04 17.03 2.86
C HIS A 212 10.19 17.72 1.78
N TYR A 213 9.41 16.95 1.02
CA TYR A 213 8.50 17.47 -0.01
C TYR A 213 7.13 17.87 0.52
N GLY A 214 6.92 17.90 1.85
CA GLY A 214 5.65 18.28 2.47
C GLY A 214 4.55 17.22 2.35
N MET A 215 4.92 15.98 2.06
CA MET A 215 4.01 14.83 2.06
C MET A 215 3.97 14.18 3.45
N ARG A 216 2.87 13.54 3.80
CA ARG A 216 2.67 12.89 5.10
C ARG A 216 2.66 11.37 5.00
N PRO A 217 3.72 10.69 5.45
CA PRO A 217 3.66 9.26 5.69
C PRO A 217 2.75 8.97 6.88
N LEU A 218 1.88 7.96 6.76
CA LEU A 218 0.98 7.48 7.80
C LEU A 218 1.48 6.11 8.30
N GLU A 219 2.25 6.14 9.39
CA GLU A 219 2.88 4.97 9.99
C GLU A 219 2.03 4.41 11.14
N HIS A 220 0.89 3.81 10.82
CA HIS A 220 -0.14 3.37 11.76
C HIS A 220 -0.75 4.55 12.52
N GLU A 221 -1.03 5.61 11.78
CA GLU A 221 -1.45 6.91 12.28
C GLU A 221 -2.78 7.34 11.66
N VAL A 222 -3.38 8.33 12.30
CA VAL A 222 -4.60 9.00 11.85
C VAL A 222 -4.30 10.47 11.58
N ASP A 223 -4.83 10.99 10.48
CA ASP A 223 -4.85 12.41 10.17
C ASP A 223 -6.25 12.89 9.82
N THR A 224 -6.43 14.18 9.76
CA THR A 224 -7.74 14.81 9.56
C THR A 224 -7.68 15.85 8.46
N LEU A 225 -8.48 15.66 7.41
CA LEU A 225 -8.72 16.68 6.39
C LEU A 225 -9.86 17.59 6.85
N ARG A 226 -9.61 18.89 6.90
CA ARG A 226 -10.60 19.90 7.39
C ARG A 226 -10.99 20.84 6.26
N LYS A 227 -12.29 21.03 6.10
CA LYS A 227 -12.88 21.97 5.12
C LYS A 227 -14.15 22.58 5.68
N ASP A 228 -14.25 23.90 5.67
CA ASP A 228 -15.43 24.66 6.09
C ASP A 228 -16.01 24.22 7.45
N GLY A 229 -15.12 23.99 8.43
CA GLY A 229 -15.48 23.57 9.78
C GLY A 229 -15.88 22.10 9.93
N GLN A 230 -15.89 21.32 8.86
CA GLN A 230 -16.17 19.89 8.85
C GLN A 230 -14.91 19.08 8.57
N GLN A 231 -14.96 17.77 8.78
CA GLN A 231 -13.79 16.93 8.64
C GLN A 231 -14.09 15.54 8.08
N ILE A 232 -13.10 14.95 7.42
CA ILE A 232 -13.00 13.52 7.14
C ILE A 232 -11.67 13.00 7.71
N ILE A 233 -11.63 11.73 8.08
CA ILE A 233 -10.47 11.11 8.71
C ILE A 233 -9.73 10.24 7.71
N LEU A 234 -8.41 10.37 7.68
CA LEU A 234 -7.51 9.44 7.01
C LEU A 234 -6.81 8.58 8.05
N ALA A 235 -6.93 7.27 7.95
CA ALA A 235 -6.17 6.33 8.76
C ALA A 235 -5.22 5.55 7.86
N GLY A 236 -3.96 5.42 8.25
CA GLY A 236 -2.96 4.66 7.52
C GLY A 236 -2.35 3.54 8.35
N VAL A 237 -2.08 2.40 7.74
CA VAL A 237 -1.53 1.22 8.41
C VAL A 237 -0.06 1.05 8.09
N ARG A 238 0.75 0.88 9.13
CA ARG A 238 2.16 0.53 9.02
C ARG A 238 2.31 -0.97 8.77
N ASN A 239 3.31 -1.35 7.99
CA ASN A 239 3.76 -2.71 7.72
C ASN A 239 2.63 -3.75 7.61
N PRO A 240 2.09 -3.95 6.42
CA PRO A 240 0.91 -4.79 6.22
C PRO A 240 1.14 -6.28 6.52
N PHE A 241 2.40 -6.75 6.63
CA PHE A 241 2.72 -8.14 6.92
C PHE A 241 2.91 -8.43 8.41
N ASP A 242 3.07 -7.41 9.24
CA ASP A 242 3.23 -7.59 10.68
C ASP A 242 1.90 -7.42 11.43
N LEU A 243 0.90 -8.21 11.01
CA LEU A 243 -0.43 -8.19 11.60
C LEU A 243 -0.42 -8.55 13.09
N LYS A 244 0.57 -9.33 13.54
CA LYS A 244 0.70 -9.71 14.96
C LYS A 244 1.16 -8.54 15.83
N GLN A 245 2.02 -7.68 15.33
CA GLN A 245 2.49 -6.50 16.04
C GLN A 245 1.51 -5.33 15.91
N ASN A 246 0.82 -5.22 14.78
CA ASN A 246 -0.13 -4.15 14.48
C ASN A 246 -1.59 -4.62 14.51
N GLY A 247 -1.91 -5.64 15.29
CA GLY A 247 -3.21 -6.31 15.31
C GLY A 247 -4.41 -5.45 15.73
N VAL A 248 -4.20 -4.17 16.05
CA VAL A 248 -5.27 -3.22 16.40
C VAL A 248 -5.29 -2.11 15.35
N SER A 249 -6.34 -2.06 14.54
CA SER A 249 -6.48 -1.00 13.54
C SER A 249 -6.58 0.38 14.21
N PRO A 250 -5.93 1.43 13.66
CA PRO A 250 -6.07 2.79 14.15
C PRO A 250 -7.51 3.31 14.07
N THR A 251 -8.37 2.68 13.25
CA THR A 251 -9.77 3.08 13.09
C THR A 251 -10.65 2.70 14.27
N LEU A 252 -10.24 1.74 15.12
CA LEU A 252 -11.07 1.27 16.24
C LEU A 252 -11.30 2.34 17.30
N ALA A 253 -10.38 3.28 17.45
CA ALA A 253 -10.50 4.39 18.41
C ALA A 253 -11.30 5.59 17.86
N LEU A 254 -11.73 5.55 16.60
CA LEU A 254 -12.43 6.64 15.94
C LEU A 254 -13.93 6.63 16.29
N SER A 255 -14.55 7.79 16.13
CA SER A 255 -15.99 7.92 16.32
C SER A 255 -16.76 7.19 15.20
N PRO A 256 -17.83 6.47 15.54
CA PRO A 256 -18.71 5.91 14.53
C PRO A 256 -19.44 6.94 13.66
N ASN A 257 -19.38 8.21 13.97
CA ASN A 257 -20.01 9.27 13.20
C ASN A 257 -19.04 10.02 12.27
N ASP A 258 -17.74 9.73 12.34
CA ASP A 258 -16.78 10.29 11.41
C ASP A 258 -16.81 9.53 10.08
N PHE A 259 -16.58 10.22 8.97
CA PHE A 259 -16.31 9.60 7.70
C PHE A 259 -14.82 9.23 7.63
N VAL A 260 -14.51 7.93 7.53
CA VAL A 260 -13.16 7.40 7.66
C VAL A 260 -12.72 6.69 6.39
N ILE A 261 -11.59 7.14 5.82
CA ILE A 261 -10.88 6.49 4.72
C ILE A 261 -9.67 5.78 5.31
N LEU A 262 -9.59 4.45 5.12
CA LEU A 262 -8.47 3.63 5.56
C LEU A 262 -7.52 3.36 4.39
N LEU A 263 -6.26 3.76 4.53
CA LEU A 263 -5.18 3.41 3.62
C LEU A 263 -4.43 2.18 4.15
N VAL A 264 -4.37 1.14 3.33
CA VAL A 264 -3.58 -0.07 3.60
C VAL A 264 -2.80 -0.44 2.34
N HIS A 265 -1.60 -1.00 2.45
CA HIS A 265 -0.93 -1.52 1.27
C HIS A 265 -1.57 -2.84 0.82
N THR A 266 -1.67 -3.81 1.73
CA THR A 266 -2.18 -5.16 1.47
C THR A 266 -3.69 -5.24 1.72
N PRO A 267 -4.51 -5.62 0.74
CA PRO A 267 -5.96 -5.67 0.88
C PRO A 267 -6.45 -6.68 1.93
N ASP A 268 -5.68 -7.74 2.19
CA ASP A 268 -6.01 -8.79 3.17
C ASP A 268 -6.19 -8.24 4.59
N TYR A 269 -5.53 -7.11 4.90
CA TYR A 269 -5.64 -6.46 6.21
C TYR A 269 -7.07 -6.21 6.66
N VAL A 270 -7.96 -5.81 5.76
CA VAL A 270 -9.35 -5.47 6.12
C VAL A 270 -10.22 -6.68 6.44
N GLU A 271 -9.72 -7.88 6.17
CA GLU A 271 -10.36 -9.14 6.56
C GLU A 271 -9.69 -9.75 7.79
N ASP A 272 -8.36 -9.65 7.88
CA ASP A 272 -7.56 -10.27 8.95
C ASP A 272 -7.62 -9.49 10.26
N VAL A 273 -7.81 -8.15 10.16
CA VAL A 273 -7.86 -7.24 11.31
C VAL A 273 -9.22 -6.54 11.35
N SER A 274 -9.79 -6.38 12.54
CA SER A 274 -11.00 -5.59 12.70
C SER A 274 -10.76 -4.14 12.32
N VAL A 275 -11.49 -3.64 11.32
CA VAL A 275 -11.44 -2.27 10.82
C VAL A 275 -12.77 -1.54 11.06
N ALA A 276 -13.40 -1.79 12.20
CA ALA A 276 -14.60 -1.07 12.59
C ALA A 276 -14.37 0.45 12.52
N ASN A 277 -15.43 1.22 12.28
CA ASN A 277 -15.37 2.66 12.06
C ASN A 277 -14.60 3.09 10.80
N THR A 278 -14.61 2.25 9.75
CA THR A 278 -14.10 2.57 8.41
C THR A 278 -15.26 2.58 7.42
N ASP A 279 -15.34 3.62 6.59
CA ASP A 279 -16.39 3.74 5.56
C ASP A 279 -15.91 3.25 4.19
N ILE A 280 -14.63 3.41 3.90
CA ILE A 280 -13.99 2.89 2.70
C ILE A 280 -12.51 2.60 2.96
N ALA A 281 -11.98 1.51 2.40
CA ALA A 281 -10.56 1.23 2.37
C ALA A 281 -10.01 1.30 0.95
N LEU A 282 -8.72 1.69 0.84
CA LEU A 282 -7.97 1.76 -0.41
C LEU A 282 -6.71 0.91 -0.28
N ALA A 283 -6.47 0.02 -1.25
CA ALA A 283 -5.34 -0.92 -1.22
C ALA A 283 -4.68 -1.11 -2.59
N GLY A 284 -3.41 -1.54 -2.56
CA GLY A 284 -2.61 -1.93 -3.71
C GLY A 284 -2.16 -3.40 -3.64
N HIS A 285 -0.83 -3.62 -3.75
CA HIS A 285 -0.11 -4.88 -3.52
C HIS A 285 -0.34 -6.00 -4.54
N THR A 286 -1.57 -6.22 -4.96
CA THR A 286 -1.94 -7.38 -5.80
C THR A 286 -1.55 -7.21 -7.27
N HIS A 287 -1.26 -5.98 -7.70
CA HIS A 287 -1.02 -5.61 -9.10
C HIS A 287 -2.17 -6.03 -10.06
N GLY A 288 -3.36 -6.32 -9.52
CA GLY A 288 -4.43 -6.95 -10.29
C GLY A 288 -4.03 -8.32 -10.85
N GLY A 289 -3.07 -9.01 -10.19
CA GLY A 289 -2.43 -10.24 -10.67
C GLY A 289 -1.39 -10.03 -11.76
N GLN A 290 -1.08 -8.79 -12.14
CA GLN A 290 -0.09 -8.35 -13.13
C GLN A 290 -0.19 -9.02 -14.52
N VAL A 291 -0.34 -10.36 -14.56
CA VAL A 291 -0.57 -11.16 -15.78
C VAL A 291 -1.89 -11.92 -15.59
N ARG A 292 -2.90 -11.53 -16.37
CA ARG A 292 -4.21 -12.20 -16.42
C ARG A 292 -4.52 -12.63 -17.85
N VAL A 293 -4.88 -13.91 -18.02
CA VAL A 293 -5.30 -14.46 -19.29
C VAL A 293 -6.71 -14.99 -19.12
N PHE A 294 -7.65 -14.49 -19.92
CA PHE A 294 -9.08 -14.82 -19.82
C PHE A 294 -9.66 -14.64 -18.40
N GLY A 295 -9.19 -13.63 -17.67
CA GLY A 295 -9.63 -13.34 -16.29
C GLY A 295 -8.92 -14.14 -15.20
N TYR A 296 -8.14 -15.15 -15.54
CA TYR A 296 -7.35 -15.95 -14.59
C TYR A 296 -5.99 -15.30 -14.34
N ALA A 297 -5.64 -15.08 -13.08
CA ALA A 297 -4.34 -14.63 -12.61
C ALA A 297 -3.62 -15.78 -11.90
N PRO A 298 -2.47 -16.27 -12.41
CA PRO A 298 -1.70 -17.33 -11.74
C PRO A 298 -1.12 -16.89 -10.40
N ILE A 299 -0.79 -15.60 -10.28
CA ILE A 299 -0.26 -14.98 -9.04
C ILE A 299 -1.29 -13.95 -8.60
N GLN A 300 -1.76 -14.04 -7.37
CA GLN A 300 -2.84 -13.19 -6.85
C GLN A 300 -2.39 -12.28 -5.71
N ASN A 301 -1.29 -12.63 -5.02
CA ASN A 301 -0.74 -11.89 -3.88
C ASN A 301 -1.80 -11.51 -2.81
N SER A 302 -2.77 -12.38 -2.60
CA SER A 302 -3.80 -12.27 -1.58
C SER A 302 -4.20 -13.67 -1.10
N HIS A 303 -4.34 -13.86 0.20
CA HIS A 303 -4.84 -15.10 0.79
C HIS A 303 -6.31 -15.37 0.42
N TYR A 304 -7.04 -14.31 0.06
CA TYR A 304 -8.43 -14.36 -0.37
C TYR A 304 -8.61 -14.48 -1.88
N GLY A 305 -7.50 -14.69 -2.59
CA GLY A 305 -7.49 -14.99 -4.03
C GLY A 305 -8.10 -13.85 -4.87
N THR A 306 -9.02 -14.19 -5.76
CA THR A 306 -9.65 -13.23 -6.67
C THR A 306 -10.57 -12.24 -5.98
N ARG A 307 -10.98 -12.48 -4.73
CA ARG A 307 -11.88 -11.60 -3.98
C ARG A 307 -11.29 -10.20 -3.80
N PHE A 308 -9.98 -10.11 -3.52
CA PHE A 308 -9.27 -8.87 -3.29
C PHE A 308 -8.24 -8.57 -4.37
N LEU A 309 -8.47 -9.06 -5.59
CA LEU A 309 -7.49 -8.94 -6.66
C LEU A 309 -7.47 -7.54 -7.30
N THR A 310 -8.63 -6.94 -7.56
CA THR A 310 -8.75 -5.66 -8.27
C THR A 310 -10.16 -5.07 -8.19
N GLY A 311 -10.26 -3.74 -8.24
CA GLY A 311 -11.52 -3.03 -8.32
C GLY A 311 -12.25 -2.96 -6.98
N LEU A 312 -13.57 -2.78 -7.04
CA LEU A 312 -14.43 -2.73 -5.86
C LEU A 312 -14.65 -4.12 -5.29
N ALA A 313 -14.32 -4.29 -4.04
CA ALA A 313 -14.51 -5.49 -3.25
C ALA A 313 -15.18 -5.15 -1.91
N TYR A 314 -15.57 -6.16 -1.14
CA TYR A 314 -16.15 -6.00 0.18
C TYR A 314 -15.54 -7.04 1.13
N ASN A 315 -15.21 -6.62 2.35
CA ASN A 315 -14.82 -7.57 3.39
C ASN A 315 -16.04 -8.34 3.92
N SER A 316 -15.85 -9.24 4.89
CA SER A 316 -16.93 -10.05 5.47
C SER A 316 -17.99 -9.22 6.20
N THR A 317 -17.63 -8.03 6.68
CA THR A 317 -18.56 -7.09 7.32
C THR A 317 -19.23 -6.12 6.32
N LYS A 318 -19.05 -6.33 5.02
CA LYS A 318 -19.61 -5.49 3.93
C LYS A 318 -19.01 -4.09 3.81
N MET A 319 -17.88 -3.81 4.48
CA MET A 319 -17.14 -2.57 4.29
C MET A 319 -16.50 -2.56 2.90
N PRO A 320 -16.70 -1.49 2.08
CA PRO A 320 -16.18 -1.39 0.73
C PRO A 320 -14.66 -1.18 0.72
N LEU A 321 -13.98 -1.87 -0.19
CA LEU A 321 -12.55 -1.79 -0.44
C LEU A 321 -12.31 -1.59 -1.93
N ILE A 322 -11.52 -0.59 -2.31
CA ILE A 322 -11.04 -0.42 -3.67
C ILE A 322 -9.59 -0.89 -3.75
N VAL A 323 -9.35 -1.91 -4.57
CA VAL A 323 -8.01 -2.47 -4.82
C VAL A 323 -7.55 -2.03 -6.21
N THR A 324 -6.44 -1.28 -6.26
CA THR A 324 -5.87 -0.85 -7.55
C THR A 324 -4.96 -1.91 -8.16
N ASN A 325 -4.87 -1.92 -9.50
CA ASN A 325 -3.84 -2.69 -10.19
C ASN A 325 -2.42 -2.10 -10.01
N GLY A 326 -2.29 -0.90 -9.45
CA GLY A 326 -1.01 -0.21 -9.40
C GLY A 326 -0.53 0.31 -10.77
N ILE A 327 0.66 0.90 -10.78
CA ILE A 327 1.26 1.53 -11.96
C ILE A 327 2.46 0.75 -12.51
N GLY A 328 3.44 0.44 -11.66
CA GLY A 328 4.66 -0.28 -12.01
C GLY A 328 4.47 -1.79 -12.10
N THR A 329 5.53 -2.53 -11.98
CA THR A 329 5.51 -4.00 -11.97
C THR A 329 6.45 -4.52 -10.90
N SER A 330 6.08 -5.60 -10.26
CA SER A 330 6.95 -6.38 -9.37
C SER A 330 7.53 -7.58 -10.10
N GLN A 331 8.77 -7.96 -9.81
CA GLN A 331 9.51 -9.13 -10.32
C GLN A 331 9.73 -9.15 -11.85
N MET A 332 8.68 -9.13 -12.66
CA MET A 332 8.78 -9.17 -14.13
C MET A 332 8.26 -7.86 -14.74
N PRO A 333 8.97 -7.26 -15.71
CA PRO A 333 8.57 -6.00 -16.32
C PRO A 333 7.48 -6.19 -17.40
N VAL A 334 6.35 -6.83 -17.04
CA VAL A 334 5.25 -7.12 -17.97
C VAL A 334 3.90 -6.99 -17.27
N ARG A 335 2.92 -6.41 -17.96
CA ARG A 335 1.50 -6.43 -17.60
C ARG A 335 0.67 -6.99 -18.74
N ILE A 336 -0.22 -7.94 -18.46
CA ILE A 336 -1.17 -8.51 -19.40
C ILE A 336 -2.54 -8.60 -18.71
N GLY A 337 -3.57 -7.96 -19.26
CA GLY A 337 -4.91 -8.00 -18.71
C GLY A 337 -5.08 -7.33 -17.32
N ALA A 338 -4.04 -6.67 -16.82
CA ALA A 338 -4.02 -5.89 -15.59
C ALA A 338 -3.41 -4.50 -15.90
N PRO A 339 -4.17 -3.59 -16.55
CA PRO A 339 -3.67 -2.29 -16.98
C PRO A 339 -3.24 -1.43 -15.80
N ALA A 340 -2.17 -0.64 -16.01
CA ALA A 340 -1.72 0.37 -15.06
C ALA A 340 -2.78 1.47 -14.90
N GLU A 341 -3.11 1.87 -13.66
CA GLU A 341 -4.25 2.73 -13.43
C GLU A 341 -4.08 3.75 -12.31
N ILE A 342 -4.69 4.92 -12.52
CA ILE A 342 -5.00 5.89 -11.47
C ILE A 342 -6.43 5.64 -11.03
N ILE A 343 -6.69 5.63 -9.72
CA ILE A 343 -8.03 5.64 -9.16
C ILE A 343 -8.41 7.07 -8.79
N MET A 344 -9.57 7.51 -9.27
CA MET A 344 -10.20 8.77 -8.86
C MET A 344 -11.49 8.48 -8.13
N ILE A 345 -11.67 9.02 -6.92
CA ILE A 345 -12.90 8.86 -6.14
C ILE A 345 -13.51 10.25 -5.92
N THR A 346 -14.77 10.38 -6.26
CA THR A 346 -15.55 11.58 -5.93
C THR A 346 -16.51 11.23 -4.80
N LEU A 347 -16.43 11.98 -3.69
CA LEU A 347 -17.32 11.79 -2.56
C LEU A 347 -18.63 12.55 -2.77
N HIS A 348 -19.72 11.90 -2.45
CA HIS A 348 -21.06 12.49 -2.48
C HIS A 348 -21.78 12.23 -1.16
N ARG A 349 -22.45 13.25 -0.65
CA ARG A 349 -23.34 13.08 0.50
C ARG A 349 -24.66 12.48 0.03
N LEU A 350 -25.08 11.40 0.69
CA LEU A 350 -26.44 10.87 0.48
C LEU A 350 -27.44 11.88 1.01
N LYS A 351 -28.26 12.43 0.11
CA LYS A 351 -29.40 13.30 0.47
C LYS A 351 -30.55 12.41 0.94
N GLU A 352 -31.10 12.73 2.10
CA GLU A 352 -32.32 12.10 2.63
C GLU A 352 -33.54 12.41 1.77
#